data_849d7013ad6df797b8ec51617b304f17
#
_entry.id   849d7013ad6df797b8ec51617b304f17
#
_cell.length_a   1.000
_cell.length_b   1.000
_cell.length_c   1.000
_cell.angle_alpha   90.00
_cell.angle_beta   90.00
_cell.angle_gamma   90.00
#
_symmetry.space_group_name_H-M   'P 1'
#
loop_
_entity.id
_entity.type
_entity.pdbx_description
1 polymer ?
#
loop_
_entity_poly.entity_id
_entity_poly.type
_entity_poly.pdbx_seq_one_letter_code
_entity_poly.pdbx_strand_id
1 'polypeptide(L)'
;NVIDWGISRDRYWGTPLPIWTCEDENCGHQECIGSIAELKEKAIDCPDDIELHKPYIDNVHLKCPKCGKEMKRAKEVIDCWFDSGSMPFAQWHYPFENKEMFENNFPAGFISEAIDQTRGWFYTLTALGTALFGKTPFENCIVLGHVLDEHGQKMSKSKKNGVDPMVLLDSVGADATRWHFYTCSAPWLPTRLGLNNVQETQRGFLSTLWNVYSFYVLYAEIDQFNPLKYNDFKVTNVMDKWIISKLNTLVKEVDDKLDKYDITSAALQIESFTDELSNWYVRRNRERFWSQELTDDKIGAYVTLYKVLVTLCNLYHL
;
A
#
# COMPACT_ATOMS: atom_id res chain seq x y z
N ASN A 1 14.09 -15.14 21.76
CA ASN A 1 15.49 -14.89 22.13
C ASN A 1 15.99 -13.71 21.29
N VAL A 2 16.32 -12.61 21.96
CA VAL A 2 17.04 -11.49 21.33
C VAL A 2 18.52 -11.88 21.29
N ILE A 3 19.12 -11.81 20.10
CA ILE A 3 20.55 -12.05 19.89
C ILE A 3 21.20 -10.74 19.42
N ASP A 4 22.51 -10.62 19.60
CA ASP A 4 23.26 -9.47 19.15
C ASP A 4 23.11 -9.26 17.64
N TRP A 5 22.83 -8.03 17.24
CA TRP A 5 22.77 -7.64 15.85
C TRP A 5 24.07 -6.94 15.44
N GLY A 6 24.92 -7.65 14.71
CA GLY A 6 26.10 -7.07 14.09
C GLY A 6 25.67 -6.12 12.97
N ILE A 7 25.79 -4.81 13.21
CA ILE A 7 25.31 -3.78 12.27
C ILE A 7 26.35 -3.37 11.20
N SER A 8 27.61 -3.83 11.31
CA SER A 8 28.66 -3.52 10.35
C SER A 8 28.74 -4.53 9.20
N ARG A 9 29.01 -4.03 7.98
CA ARG A 9 29.19 -4.85 6.78
C ARG A 9 30.45 -4.44 6.05
N ASP A 10 31.27 -5.41 5.67
CA ASP A 10 32.42 -5.17 4.80
C ASP A 10 31.96 -5.13 3.33
N ARG A 11 31.48 -3.95 2.96
CA ARG A 11 30.92 -3.65 1.62
C ARG A 11 31.42 -2.28 1.16
N TYR A 12 31.52 -2.12 -0.16
CA TYR A 12 31.89 -0.81 -0.72
C TYR A 12 30.70 0.15 -0.66
N TRP A 13 29.53 -0.24 -1.15
CA TRP A 13 28.33 0.60 -1.20
C TRP A 13 27.40 0.37 -0.03
N GLY A 14 26.87 1.45 0.52
CA GLY A 14 25.94 1.51 1.63
C GLY A 14 26.18 2.76 2.47
N THR A 15 25.40 2.94 3.53
CA THR A 15 25.55 4.04 4.49
C THR A 15 26.84 3.82 5.30
N PRO A 16 27.86 4.67 5.21
CA PRO A 16 29.10 4.51 5.96
C PRO A 16 28.87 4.58 7.46
N LEU A 17 29.52 3.71 8.22
CA LEU A 17 29.49 3.78 9.70
C LEU A 17 30.09 5.11 10.15
N PRO A 18 29.38 5.94 10.95
CA PRO A 18 29.86 7.25 11.40
C PRO A 18 30.77 7.13 12.63
N ILE A 19 31.71 6.18 12.60
CA ILE A 19 32.63 5.90 13.71
C ILE A 19 34.05 6.15 13.28
N TRP A 20 34.76 7.01 14.02
CA TRP A 20 36.18 7.31 13.85
C TRP A 20 36.97 6.70 15.00
N THR A 21 38.09 6.07 14.68
CA THR A 21 39.00 5.43 15.64
C THR A 21 40.37 6.08 15.57
N CYS A 22 40.93 6.37 16.73
CA CYS A 22 42.30 6.93 16.85
C CYS A 22 43.34 5.93 16.34
N GLU A 23 44.24 6.39 15.49
CA GLU A 23 45.32 5.56 14.92
C GLU A 23 46.45 5.23 15.92
N ASP A 24 46.46 5.84 17.11
CA ASP A 24 47.42 5.48 18.15
C ASP A 24 46.97 4.19 18.85
N GLU A 25 47.73 3.13 18.66
CA GLU A 25 47.47 1.78 19.26
C GLU A 25 47.34 1.83 20.79
N ASN A 26 48.00 2.77 21.45
CA ASN A 26 47.94 2.97 22.91
C ASN A 26 46.68 3.76 23.35
N CYS A 27 46.04 4.46 22.42
CA CYS A 27 44.87 5.29 22.71
C CYS A 27 43.56 4.59 22.38
N GLY A 28 43.41 4.11 21.14
CA GLY A 28 42.24 3.34 20.68
C GLY A 28 40.89 4.07 20.87
N HIS A 29 40.89 5.39 21.08
CA HIS A 29 39.67 6.14 21.31
C HIS A 29 38.77 6.14 20.09
N GLN A 30 37.47 5.96 20.32
CA GLN A 30 36.45 5.95 19.27
C GLN A 30 35.44 7.08 19.50
N GLU A 31 35.01 7.71 18.43
CA GLU A 31 33.91 8.68 18.41
C GLU A 31 32.88 8.33 17.35
N CYS A 32 31.61 8.43 17.72
CA CYS A 32 30.49 8.30 16.82
C CYS A 32 29.95 9.70 16.52
N ILE A 33 29.91 10.10 15.24
CA ILE A 33 29.47 11.41 14.79
C ILE A 33 28.01 11.37 14.39
N GLY A 34 27.19 12.20 15.03
CA GLY A 34 25.74 12.19 14.88
C GLY A 34 25.18 13.20 13.87
N SER A 35 26.00 14.13 13.35
CA SER A 35 25.51 15.12 12.38
C SER A 35 26.65 15.70 11.52
N ILE A 36 26.26 16.29 10.37
CA ILE A 36 27.22 17.01 9.50
C ILE A 36 27.85 18.22 10.25
N ALA A 37 27.06 18.89 11.08
CA ALA A 37 27.55 20.01 11.88
C ALA A 37 28.67 19.56 12.87
N GLU A 38 28.41 18.45 13.58
CA GLU A 38 29.41 17.87 14.49
C GLU A 38 30.64 17.36 13.73
N LEU A 39 30.44 16.76 12.54
CA LEU A 39 31.54 16.34 11.69
C LEU A 39 32.44 17.50 11.33
N LYS A 40 31.87 18.62 10.85
CA LYS A 40 32.63 19.85 10.48
C LYS A 40 33.34 20.47 11.66
N GLU A 41 32.76 20.44 12.85
CA GLU A 41 33.36 20.98 14.05
C GLU A 41 34.61 20.18 14.49
N LYS A 42 34.58 18.86 14.38
CA LYS A 42 35.63 17.95 14.87
C LYS A 42 36.65 17.56 13.82
N ALA A 43 36.35 17.76 12.54
CA ALA A 43 37.22 17.38 11.44
C ALA A 43 38.44 18.29 11.36
N ILE A 44 39.58 17.70 10.95
CA ILE A 44 40.80 18.44 10.63
C ILE A 44 40.60 19.26 9.36
N ASP A 45 39.96 18.65 8.36
CA ASP A 45 39.56 19.25 7.10
C ASP A 45 38.30 18.57 6.62
N CYS A 46 37.24 19.34 6.33
CA CYS A 46 35.96 18.82 5.84
C CYS A 46 35.38 19.80 4.81
N PRO A 47 35.14 19.37 3.56
CA PRO A 47 34.49 20.20 2.55
C PRO A 47 33.09 20.66 3.00
N ASP A 48 32.72 21.88 2.57
CA ASP A 48 31.39 22.43 2.89
C ASP A 48 30.23 21.60 2.29
N ASP A 49 30.46 21.01 1.13
CA ASP A 49 29.57 20.18 0.36
C ASP A 49 29.92 18.68 0.45
N ILE A 50 30.35 18.22 1.61
CA ILE A 50 30.81 16.85 1.80
C ILE A 50 29.77 15.82 1.34
N GLU A 51 30.18 14.91 0.47
CA GLU A 51 29.44 13.72 0.09
C GLU A 51 29.70 12.62 1.14
N LEU A 52 28.63 12.14 1.79
CA LEU A 52 28.72 11.20 2.91
C LEU A 52 28.95 9.74 2.49
N HIS A 53 28.96 9.43 1.20
CA HIS A 53 29.28 8.08 0.70
C HIS A 53 30.77 7.87 0.49
N LYS A 54 31.17 6.62 0.38
CA LYS A 54 32.52 6.27 -0.05
C LYS A 54 32.78 6.67 -1.52
N PRO A 55 33.96 7.09 -1.91
CA PRO A 55 35.18 7.19 -1.06
C PRO A 55 35.33 8.54 -0.34
N TYR A 56 34.43 9.48 -0.52
CA TYR A 56 34.59 10.87 -0.11
C TYR A 56 34.68 11.01 1.41
N ILE A 57 33.77 10.38 2.16
CA ILE A 57 33.77 10.46 3.63
C ILE A 57 35.00 9.80 4.27
N ASP A 58 35.65 8.84 3.57
CA ASP A 58 36.84 8.16 4.07
C ASP A 58 38.07 9.09 4.13
N ASN A 59 38.03 10.23 3.42
CA ASN A 59 39.08 11.24 3.42
C ASN A 59 38.90 12.28 4.54
N VAL A 60 37.82 12.25 5.29
CA VAL A 60 37.56 13.14 6.40
C VAL A 60 38.16 12.55 7.69
N HIS A 61 39.14 13.20 8.26
CA HIS A 61 39.82 12.77 9.46
C HIS A 61 39.49 13.70 10.65
N LEU A 62 39.43 13.14 11.85
CA LEU A 62 39.16 13.90 13.06
C LEU A 62 40.45 14.02 13.91
N LYS A 63 40.47 15.01 14.80
CA LYS A 63 41.51 15.12 15.80
C LYS A 63 41.06 14.42 17.10
N CYS A 64 41.85 13.46 17.56
CA CYS A 64 41.54 12.73 18.79
C CYS A 64 41.51 13.66 20.00
N PRO A 65 40.41 13.74 20.75
CA PRO A 65 40.33 14.60 21.94
C PRO A 65 41.17 14.11 23.10
N LYS A 66 41.61 12.84 23.11
CA LYS A 66 42.43 12.28 24.18
C LYS A 66 43.92 12.47 23.98
N CYS A 67 44.43 12.23 22.78
CA CYS A 67 45.87 12.23 22.52
C CYS A 67 46.30 13.23 21.45
N GLY A 68 45.35 13.91 20.78
CA GLY A 68 45.62 14.89 19.74
C GLY A 68 46.06 14.31 18.40
N LYS A 69 46.18 12.98 18.27
CA LYS A 69 46.53 12.32 17.02
C LYS A 69 45.31 12.22 16.08
N GLU A 70 45.56 11.80 14.84
CA GLU A 70 44.56 11.64 13.82
C GLU A 70 43.67 10.40 14.12
N MET A 71 42.38 10.53 13.74
CA MET A 71 41.40 9.47 13.79
C MET A 71 40.88 9.20 12.38
N LYS A 72 40.73 7.93 12.02
CA LYS A 72 40.17 7.48 10.74
C LYS A 72 38.84 6.82 10.94
N ARG A 73 37.96 6.99 9.93
CA ARG A 73 36.66 6.36 9.91
C ARG A 73 36.79 4.83 9.78
N ALA A 74 35.91 4.09 10.43
CA ALA A 74 35.73 2.66 10.22
C ALA A 74 35.36 2.39 8.75
N LYS A 75 36.09 1.46 8.08
CA LYS A 75 35.93 1.20 6.63
C LYS A 75 34.59 0.58 6.25
N GLU A 76 33.88 0.01 7.21
CA GLU A 76 32.63 -0.69 7.03
C GLU A 76 31.48 0.29 6.72
N VAL A 77 30.36 -0.30 6.21
CA VAL A 77 29.08 0.37 6.07
C VAL A 77 28.06 -0.25 7.01
N ILE A 78 26.96 0.43 7.26
CA ILE A 78 25.84 -0.07 8.05
C ILE A 78 25.11 -1.18 7.28
N ASP A 79 24.51 -2.11 8.02
CA ASP A 79 23.59 -3.11 7.49
C ASP A 79 22.38 -2.43 6.84
N CYS A 80 22.05 -2.80 5.61
CA CYS A 80 20.89 -2.27 4.88
C CYS A 80 19.56 -2.46 5.63
N TRP A 81 19.49 -3.43 6.53
CA TRP A 81 18.33 -3.63 7.41
C TRP A 81 18.22 -2.54 8.48
N PHE A 82 19.33 -1.93 8.88
CA PHE A 82 19.31 -0.75 9.73
C PHE A 82 18.76 0.46 8.97
N ASP A 83 19.22 0.68 7.74
CA ASP A 83 18.73 1.76 6.87
C ASP A 83 17.22 1.64 6.67
N SER A 84 16.74 0.46 6.25
CA SER A 84 15.31 0.23 6.03
C SER A 84 14.47 0.34 7.32
N GLY A 85 15.01 -0.10 8.45
CA GLY A 85 14.38 0.03 9.76
C GLY A 85 14.34 1.46 10.29
N SER A 86 15.21 2.34 9.77
CA SER A 86 15.27 3.76 10.10
C SER A 86 14.26 4.62 9.33
N MET A 87 13.60 4.06 8.30
CA MET A 87 12.69 4.78 7.41
C MET A 87 11.67 5.67 8.12
N PRO A 88 11.01 5.25 9.23
CA PRO A 88 9.97 6.06 9.86
C PRO A 88 10.41 7.45 10.32
N PHE A 89 11.69 7.61 10.64
CA PHE A 89 12.27 8.90 11.09
C PHE A 89 13.27 9.47 10.08
N ALA A 90 14.03 8.63 9.39
CA ALA A 90 15.04 9.07 8.43
C ALA A 90 14.42 9.78 7.21
N GLN A 91 13.25 9.36 6.73
CA GLN A 91 12.56 10.02 5.62
C GLN A 91 12.21 11.50 5.90
N TRP A 92 12.07 11.88 7.17
CA TRP A 92 11.77 13.23 7.60
C TRP A 92 13.02 14.02 7.98
N HIS A 93 14.20 13.42 7.94
CA HIS A 93 15.44 13.96 8.48
C HIS A 93 15.31 14.33 9.99
N TYR A 94 14.47 13.58 10.72
CA TYR A 94 14.30 13.76 12.15
C TYR A 94 15.59 13.31 12.89
N PRO A 95 16.05 14.00 13.96
CA PRO A 95 15.38 15.12 14.67
C PRO A 95 15.74 16.53 14.14
N PHE A 96 16.49 16.65 13.07
CA PHE A 96 17.06 17.94 12.60
C PHE A 96 16.04 18.76 11.83
N GLU A 97 15.15 18.11 11.08
CA GLU A 97 14.10 18.73 10.25
C GLU A 97 12.77 18.02 10.45
N ASN A 98 11.68 18.65 9.95
CA ASN A 98 10.35 18.07 9.83
C ASN A 98 9.80 17.37 11.09
N LYS A 99 10.12 17.90 12.28
CA LYS A 99 9.74 17.30 13.56
C LYS A 99 8.23 17.11 13.70
N GLU A 100 7.46 18.12 13.33
CA GLU A 100 5.98 18.06 13.38
C GLU A 100 5.42 16.99 12.44
N MET A 101 5.99 16.86 11.23
CA MET A 101 5.60 15.80 10.29
C MET A 101 5.87 14.41 10.86
N PHE A 102 7.01 14.21 11.50
CA PHE A 102 7.34 12.96 12.16
C PHE A 102 6.35 12.67 13.31
N GLU A 103 6.14 13.63 14.21
CA GLU A 103 5.27 13.45 15.38
C GLU A 103 3.82 13.14 15.01
N ASN A 104 3.31 13.70 13.90
CA ASN A 104 1.97 13.45 13.40
C ASN A 104 1.82 12.12 12.63
N ASN A 105 2.92 11.52 12.14
CA ASN A 105 2.91 10.30 11.33
C ASN A 105 3.60 9.11 12.02
N PHE A 106 3.99 9.23 13.27
CA PHE A 106 4.64 8.16 14.04
C PHE A 106 3.86 7.82 15.32
N PRO A 107 3.42 6.58 15.49
CA PRO A 107 3.58 5.42 14.59
C PRO A 107 2.74 5.52 13.31
N ALA A 108 3.14 4.80 12.25
CA ALA A 108 2.35 4.67 11.03
C ALA A 108 1.03 3.91 11.31
N GLY A 109 -0.07 4.30 10.67
CA GLY A 109 -1.36 3.63 10.83
C GLY A 109 -1.31 2.15 10.47
N PHE A 110 -0.61 1.80 9.39
CA PHE A 110 -0.31 0.40 9.05
C PHE A 110 0.95 0.26 8.21
N ILE A 111 1.48 -0.98 8.20
CA ILE A 111 2.49 -1.43 7.24
C ILE A 111 2.02 -2.74 6.61
N SER A 112 2.50 -3.04 5.38
CA SER A 112 2.16 -4.27 4.69
C SER A 112 3.35 -4.79 3.90
N GLU A 113 3.70 -6.06 4.13
CA GLU A 113 4.70 -6.83 3.40
C GLU A 113 4.47 -8.33 3.59
N ALA A 114 5.27 -9.15 2.90
CA ALA A 114 5.16 -10.61 2.97
C ALA A 114 5.67 -11.19 4.31
N ILE A 115 5.25 -12.40 4.61
CA ILE A 115 5.52 -13.10 5.88
C ILE A 115 7.01 -13.29 6.20
N ASP A 116 7.90 -13.31 5.19
CA ASP A 116 9.34 -13.41 5.39
C ASP A 116 9.92 -12.18 6.11
N GLN A 117 9.23 -11.04 6.07
CA GLN A 117 9.62 -9.79 6.74
C GLN A 117 9.47 -9.83 8.28
N THR A 118 8.89 -10.87 8.83
CA THR A 118 8.95 -11.18 10.27
C THR A 118 10.39 -11.38 10.78
N ARG A 119 11.31 -11.73 9.87
CA ARG A 119 12.76 -11.84 10.13
C ARG A 119 13.60 -10.82 9.35
N GLY A 120 12.96 -9.77 8.85
CA GLY A 120 13.58 -8.70 8.09
C GLY A 120 13.04 -7.36 8.52
N TRP A 121 12.32 -6.69 7.65
CA TRP A 121 11.89 -5.30 7.85
C TRP A 121 10.99 -5.09 9.09
N PHE A 122 10.00 -5.95 9.34
CA PHE A 122 9.15 -5.80 10.53
C PHE A 122 9.94 -5.88 11.83
N TYR A 123 10.94 -6.79 11.88
CA TYR A 123 11.81 -6.93 13.03
C TYR A 123 12.67 -5.66 13.23
N THR A 124 13.33 -5.17 12.17
CA THR A 124 14.24 -4.01 12.28
C THR A 124 13.50 -2.72 12.57
N LEU A 125 12.32 -2.51 11.98
CA LEU A 125 11.42 -1.42 12.35
C LEU A 125 11.10 -1.44 13.85
N THR A 126 10.67 -2.59 14.36
CA THR A 126 10.32 -2.76 15.78
C THR A 126 11.52 -2.55 16.70
N ALA A 127 12.69 -3.10 16.33
CA ALA A 127 13.90 -2.98 17.12
C ALA A 127 14.33 -1.51 17.24
N LEU A 128 14.41 -0.78 16.12
CA LEU A 128 14.82 0.64 16.13
C LEU A 128 13.76 1.54 16.74
N GLY A 129 12.48 1.35 16.42
CA GLY A 129 11.39 2.12 17.01
C GLY A 129 11.35 1.97 18.53
N THR A 130 11.52 0.74 19.04
CA THR A 130 11.54 0.49 20.47
C THR A 130 12.79 1.07 21.14
N ALA A 131 13.97 0.90 20.52
CA ALA A 131 15.23 1.40 21.08
C ALA A 131 15.27 2.93 21.16
N LEU A 132 14.75 3.63 20.14
CA LEU A 132 14.84 5.09 20.05
C LEU A 132 13.64 5.82 20.66
N PHE A 133 12.43 5.26 20.54
CA PHE A 133 11.17 5.93 20.90
C PHE A 133 10.35 5.20 21.98
N GLY A 134 10.78 4.02 22.41
CA GLY A 134 10.08 3.21 23.43
C GLY A 134 8.75 2.62 22.99
N LYS A 135 8.45 2.63 21.67
CA LYS A 135 7.19 2.10 21.10
C LYS A 135 7.42 1.52 19.70
N THR A 136 6.47 0.72 19.23
CA THR A 136 6.47 0.20 17.85
C THR A 136 6.25 1.34 16.86
N PRO A 137 6.87 1.30 15.66
CA PRO A 137 6.72 2.36 14.66
C PRO A 137 5.47 2.20 13.78
N PHE A 138 4.60 1.23 14.05
CA PHE A 138 3.33 1.00 13.36
C PHE A 138 2.26 0.51 14.34
N GLU A 139 1.00 0.83 14.03
CA GLU A 139 -0.16 0.40 14.81
C GLU A 139 -0.68 -0.96 14.33
N ASN A 140 -0.71 -1.15 13.02
CA ASN A 140 -1.21 -2.36 12.38
C ASN A 140 -0.17 -2.93 11.40
N CYS A 141 -0.16 -4.27 11.25
CA CYS A 141 0.71 -4.97 10.31
C CYS A 141 -0.12 -5.96 9.49
N ILE A 142 -0.25 -5.71 8.19
CA ILE A 142 -0.92 -6.61 7.25
C ILE A 142 0.14 -7.51 6.63
N VAL A 143 0.20 -8.75 7.10
CA VAL A 143 1.19 -9.72 6.64
C VAL A 143 0.65 -10.49 5.44
N LEU A 144 1.29 -10.36 4.28
CA LEU A 144 0.84 -10.99 3.04
C LEU A 144 1.32 -12.44 2.93
N GLY A 145 0.43 -13.32 2.49
CA GLY A 145 0.72 -14.70 2.14
C GLY A 145 1.55 -14.83 0.84
N HIS A 146 2.02 -16.03 0.57
CA HIS A 146 2.75 -16.30 -0.67
C HIS A 146 1.84 -16.28 -1.90
N VAL A 147 2.33 -15.73 -3.01
CA VAL A 147 1.71 -15.90 -4.32
C VAL A 147 2.21 -17.23 -4.92
N LEU A 148 1.26 -18.09 -5.27
CA LEU A 148 1.47 -19.40 -5.86
C LEU A 148 1.05 -19.40 -7.34
N ASP A 149 1.52 -20.35 -8.11
CA ASP A 149 1.03 -20.54 -9.46
C ASP A 149 -0.46 -21.02 -9.49
N GLU A 150 -1.05 -21.16 -10.67
CA GLU A 150 -2.44 -21.59 -10.83
C GLU A 150 -2.72 -23.00 -10.25
N HIS A 151 -1.68 -23.82 -10.10
CA HIS A 151 -1.77 -25.16 -9.50
C HIS A 151 -1.49 -25.15 -7.99
N GLY A 152 -1.24 -23.99 -7.37
CA GLY A 152 -0.95 -23.86 -5.96
C GLY A 152 0.49 -24.23 -5.58
N GLN A 153 1.44 -24.22 -6.53
CA GLN A 153 2.85 -24.47 -6.27
C GLN A 153 3.61 -23.16 -6.10
N LYS A 154 4.62 -23.18 -5.24
CA LYS A 154 5.50 -22.03 -5.06
C LYS A 154 6.22 -21.69 -6.37
N MET A 155 6.10 -20.44 -6.79
CA MET A 155 6.80 -19.93 -7.96
C MET A 155 8.31 -19.88 -7.72
N SER A 156 9.09 -20.29 -8.71
CA SER A 156 10.56 -20.22 -8.70
C SER A 156 11.13 -20.08 -10.10
N LYS A 157 12.28 -19.41 -10.18
CA LYS A 157 13.00 -19.26 -11.46
C LYS A 157 13.40 -20.62 -12.05
N SER A 158 13.76 -21.60 -11.21
CA SER A 158 14.15 -22.95 -11.64
C SER A 158 12.99 -23.74 -12.24
N LYS A 159 11.76 -23.56 -11.72
CA LYS A 159 10.56 -24.22 -12.24
C LYS A 159 9.94 -23.51 -13.43
N LYS A 160 10.36 -22.27 -13.73
CA LYS A 160 9.81 -21.42 -14.79
C LYS A 160 8.27 -21.28 -14.73
N ASN A 161 7.70 -21.36 -13.54
CA ASN A 161 6.26 -21.28 -13.29
C ASN A 161 5.84 -19.89 -12.74
N GLY A 162 6.69 -18.90 -12.84
CA GLY A 162 6.36 -17.51 -12.52
C GLY A 162 5.48 -16.89 -13.60
N VAL A 163 4.47 -16.14 -13.19
CA VAL A 163 3.66 -15.32 -14.10
C VAL A 163 4.38 -14.00 -14.30
N ASP A 164 4.58 -13.63 -15.56
CA ASP A 164 5.08 -12.29 -15.90
C ASP A 164 3.94 -11.27 -15.68
N PRO A 165 4.09 -10.33 -14.73
CA PRO A 165 3.06 -9.34 -14.46
C PRO A 165 2.65 -8.53 -15.69
N MET A 166 3.58 -8.19 -16.58
CA MET A 166 3.27 -7.37 -17.76
C MET A 166 2.39 -8.13 -18.74
N VAL A 167 2.67 -9.42 -18.98
CA VAL A 167 1.81 -10.28 -19.81
C VAL A 167 0.40 -10.38 -19.24
N LEU A 168 0.28 -10.48 -17.92
CA LEU A 168 -1.02 -10.51 -17.25
C LEU A 168 -1.77 -9.19 -17.41
N LEU A 169 -1.11 -8.07 -17.13
CA LEU A 169 -1.69 -6.73 -17.24
C LEU A 169 -2.13 -6.39 -18.68
N ASP A 170 -1.33 -6.76 -19.67
CA ASP A 170 -1.65 -6.55 -21.08
C ASP A 170 -2.85 -7.41 -21.54
N SER A 171 -3.03 -8.59 -20.93
CA SER A 171 -4.08 -9.53 -21.32
C SER A 171 -5.44 -9.25 -20.70
N VAL A 172 -5.48 -8.85 -19.42
CA VAL A 172 -6.74 -8.72 -18.65
C VAL A 172 -6.90 -7.35 -18.00
N GLY A 173 -5.90 -6.50 -18.04
CA GLY A 173 -5.90 -5.19 -17.43
C GLY A 173 -5.51 -5.18 -15.96
N ALA A 174 -5.14 -3.99 -15.48
CA ALA A 174 -4.71 -3.78 -14.11
C ALA A 174 -5.86 -3.95 -13.11
N ASP A 175 -7.06 -3.47 -13.45
CA ASP A 175 -8.22 -3.50 -12.56
C ASP A 175 -8.65 -4.93 -12.23
N ALA A 176 -8.72 -5.81 -13.23
CA ALA A 176 -9.05 -7.22 -13.01
C ALA A 176 -7.99 -7.92 -12.14
N THR A 177 -6.72 -7.61 -12.38
CA THR A 177 -5.60 -8.19 -11.61
C THR A 177 -5.63 -7.71 -10.16
N ARG A 178 -5.82 -6.41 -9.91
CA ARG A 178 -5.94 -5.86 -8.56
C ARG A 178 -7.15 -6.42 -7.83
N TRP A 179 -8.31 -6.46 -8.49
CA TRP A 179 -9.53 -6.99 -7.91
C TRP A 179 -9.42 -8.46 -7.55
N HIS A 180 -8.73 -9.25 -8.38
CA HIS A 180 -8.42 -10.64 -8.07
C HIS A 180 -7.68 -10.79 -6.74
N PHE A 181 -6.65 -9.97 -6.50
CA PHE A 181 -5.91 -10.00 -5.24
C PHE A 181 -6.76 -9.63 -4.02
N TYR A 182 -7.78 -8.81 -4.19
CA TYR A 182 -8.68 -8.47 -3.07
C TYR A 182 -9.71 -9.56 -2.78
N THR A 183 -10.10 -10.36 -3.77
CA THR A 183 -11.24 -11.28 -3.65
C THR A 183 -10.87 -12.75 -3.57
N CYS A 184 -9.69 -13.16 -4.08
CA CYS A 184 -9.35 -14.58 -4.20
C CYS A 184 -9.06 -15.27 -2.85
N SER A 185 -8.53 -14.56 -1.87
CA SER A 185 -8.26 -15.05 -0.51
C SER A 185 -7.98 -13.89 0.45
N ALA A 186 -8.09 -14.17 1.77
CA ALA A 186 -7.64 -13.20 2.76
C ALA A 186 -6.13 -12.90 2.57
N PRO A 187 -5.68 -11.65 2.77
CA PRO A 187 -4.32 -11.22 2.45
C PRO A 187 -3.20 -12.08 3.04
N TRP A 188 -3.41 -12.63 4.23
CA TRP A 188 -2.45 -13.49 4.94
C TRP A 188 -2.43 -14.96 4.50
N LEU A 189 -3.36 -15.35 3.61
CA LEU A 189 -3.40 -16.70 3.06
C LEU A 189 -2.65 -16.75 1.72
N PRO A 190 -2.14 -17.93 1.33
CA PRO A 190 -1.55 -18.10 0.01
C PRO A 190 -2.56 -17.85 -1.10
N THR A 191 -2.15 -17.08 -2.10
CA THR A 191 -2.98 -16.68 -3.25
C THR A 191 -2.52 -17.41 -4.51
N ARG A 192 -3.44 -17.98 -5.27
CA ARG A 192 -3.15 -18.55 -6.59
C ARG A 192 -3.29 -17.50 -7.66
N LEU A 193 -2.26 -17.36 -8.49
CA LEU A 193 -2.22 -16.41 -9.59
C LEU A 193 -1.98 -17.13 -10.92
N GLY A 194 -2.89 -16.94 -11.84
CA GLY A 194 -2.81 -17.40 -13.21
C GLY A 194 -3.76 -16.61 -14.10
N LEU A 195 -3.54 -16.60 -15.40
CA LEU A 195 -4.36 -15.85 -16.34
C LEU A 195 -5.84 -16.24 -16.24
N ASN A 196 -6.13 -17.55 -16.15
CA ASN A 196 -7.50 -18.05 -16.05
C ASN A 196 -8.22 -17.55 -14.80
N ASN A 197 -7.55 -17.54 -13.65
CA ASN A 197 -8.14 -17.06 -12.38
C ASN A 197 -8.53 -15.59 -12.46
N VAL A 198 -7.67 -14.75 -13.04
CA VAL A 198 -7.95 -13.31 -13.20
C VAL A 198 -9.05 -13.08 -14.23
N GLN A 199 -9.09 -13.86 -15.32
CA GLN A 199 -10.17 -13.79 -16.31
C GLN A 199 -11.53 -14.15 -15.72
N GLU A 200 -11.59 -15.14 -14.82
CA GLU A 200 -12.82 -15.48 -14.09
C GLU A 200 -13.32 -14.32 -13.23
N THR A 201 -12.42 -13.69 -12.50
CA THR A 201 -12.71 -12.46 -11.72
C THR A 201 -13.22 -11.33 -12.62
N GLN A 202 -12.56 -11.08 -13.75
CA GLN A 202 -12.97 -10.08 -14.73
C GLN A 202 -14.39 -10.33 -15.25
N ARG A 203 -14.69 -11.57 -15.62
CA ARG A 203 -16.01 -11.93 -16.16
C ARG A 203 -17.12 -11.86 -15.10
N GLY A 204 -16.84 -12.33 -13.88
CA GLY A 204 -17.81 -12.38 -12.79
C GLY A 204 -18.25 -11.02 -12.33
N PHE A 205 -17.30 -10.12 -12.10
CA PHE A 205 -17.57 -8.80 -11.50
C PHE A 205 -17.53 -7.65 -12.50
N LEU A 206 -16.35 -7.36 -13.09
CA LEU A 206 -16.18 -6.16 -13.91
C LEU A 206 -17.06 -6.15 -15.15
N SER A 207 -17.19 -7.30 -15.84
CA SER A 207 -18.06 -7.40 -17.00
C SER A 207 -19.52 -7.24 -16.62
N THR A 208 -19.94 -7.72 -15.45
CA THR A 208 -21.31 -7.56 -14.95
C THR A 208 -21.60 -6.10 -14.66
N LEU A 209 -20.70 -5.41 -13.95
CA LEU A 209 -20.83 -3.97 -13.67
C LEU A 209 -20.85 -3.15 -14.97
N TRP A 210 -19.96 -3.46 -15.91
CA TRP A 210 -19.90 -2.82 -17.22
C TRP A 210 -21.19 -3.01 -18.03
N ASN A 211 -21.79 -4.19 -17.98
CA ASN A 211 -23.07 -4.46 -18.66
C ASN A 211 -24.23 -3.66 -18.05
N VAL A 212 -24.25 -3.48 -16.72
CA VAL A 212 -25.24 -2.62 -16.06
C VAL A 212 -25.05 -1.16 -16.45
N TYR A 213 -23.81 -0.69 -16.46
CA TYR A 213 -23.48 0.67 -16.92
C TYR A 213 -23.88 0.88 -18.38
N SER A 214 -23.52 -0.04 -19.27
CA SER A 214 -23.85 0.05 -20.70
C SER A 214 -25.36 0.04 -20.93
N PHE A 215 -26.10 -0.76 -20.17
CA PHE A 215 -27.57 -0.73 -20.20
C PHE A 215 -28.12 0.63 -19.80
N TYR A 216 -27.59 1.22 -18.70
CA TYR A 216 -28.01 2.54 -18.26
C TYR A 216 -27.74 3.61 -19.32
N VAL A 217 -26.53 3.67 -19.85
CA VAL A 217 -26.12 4.68 -20.83
C VAL A 217 -26.95 4.57 -22.11
N LEU A 218 -27.13 3.36 -22.63
CA LEU A 218 -27.91 3.12 -23.85
C LEU A 218 -29.31 3.72 -23.76
N TYR A 219 -30.05 3.43 -22.69
CA TYR A 219 -31.41 3.93 -22.55
C TYR A 219 -31.47 5.40 -22.16
N ALA A 220 -30.54 5.88 -21.35
CA ALA A 220 -30.42 7.32 -21.02
C ALA A 220 -30.15 8.18 -22.27
N GLU A 221 -29.35 7.69 -23.23
CA GLU A 221 -29.10 8.36 -24.50
C GLU A 221 -30.35 8.36 -25.41
N ILE A 222 -31.04 7.24 -25.52
CA ILE A 222 -32.28 7.13 -26.29
C ILE A 222 -33.33 8.13 -25.77
N ASP A 223 -33.49 8.21 -24.47
CA ASP A 223 -34.48 9.09 -23.84
C ASP A 223 -33.98 10.54 -23.62
N GLN A 224 -32.73 10.86 -23.97
CA GLN A 224 -32.07 12.14 -23.69
C GLN A 224 -32.17 12.52 -22.22
N PHE A 225 -32.06 11.49 -21.33
CA PHE A 225 -32.20 11.63 -19.89
C PHE A 225 -30.93 12.23 -19.26
N ASN A 226 -31.09 13.28 -18.48
CA ASN A 226 -30.01 13.87 -17.70
C ASN A 226 -30.30 13.74 -16.20
N PRO A 227 -29.59 12.87 -15.46
CA PRO A 227 -29.85 12.61 -14.05
C PRO A 227 -29.68 13.86 -13.18
N LEU A 228 -28.79 14.81 -13.55
CA LEU A 228 -28.51 16.02 -12.78
C LEU A 228 -29.72 16.99 -12.71
N LYS A 229 -30.70 16.83 -13.60
CA LYS A 229 -31.96 17.61 -13.56
C LYS A 229 -32.94 17.10 -12.50
N TYR A 230 -32.67 15.94 -11.91
CA TYR A 230 -33.59 15.21 -11.01
C TYR A 230 -32.99 14.93 -9.63
N ASN A 231 -32.06 15.74 -9.16
CA ASN A 231 -31.35 15.51 -7.89
C ASN A 231 -32.29 15.34 -6.69
N ASP A 232 -33.40 16.10 -6.66
CA ASP A 232 -34.38 16.07 -5.56
C ASP A 232 -35.57 15.12 -5.82
N PHE A 233 -35.49 14.29 -6.87
CA PHE A 233 -36.57 13.39 -7.22
C PHE A 233 -36.82 12.33 -6.14
N LYS A 234 -38.07 12.24 -5.69
CA LYS A 234 -38.47 11.26 -4.66
C LYS A 234 -38.93 9.96 -5.31
N VAL A 235 -38.11 8.94 -5.17
CA VAL A 235 -38.47 7.59 -5.66
C VAL A 235 -39.64 7.01 -4.84
N THR A 236 -40.61 6.47 -5.53
CA THR A 236 -41.82 5.87 -4.93
C THR A 236 -41.89 4.37 -5.11
N ASN A 237 -41.32 3.83 -6.19
CA ASN A 237 -41.33 2.42 -6.51
C ASN A 237 -40.60 1.57 -5.46
N VAL A 238 -41.20 0.44 -5.09
CA VAL A 238 -40.67 -0.44 -4.05
C VAL A 238 -39.30 -1.05 -4.40
N MET A 239 -39.05 -1.33 -5.70
CA MET A 239 -37.80 -1.88 -6.16
C MET A 239 -36.65 -0.85 -6.05
N ASP A 240 -36.96 0.42 -6.32
CA ASP A 240 -36.00 1.52 -6.19
C ASP A 240 -35.65 1.73 -4.70
N LYS A 241 -36.63 1.73 -3.83
CA LYS A 241 -36.40 1.83 -2.37
C LYS A 241 -35.60 0.64 -1.84
N TRP A 242 -35.88 -0.57 -2.35
CA TRP A 242 -35.19 -1.79 -1.95
C TRP A 242 -33.70 -1.72 -2.30
N ILE A 243 -33.36 -1.41 -3.58
CA ILE A 243 -31.94 -1.37 -3.99
C ILE A 243 -31.16 -0.23 -3.32
N ILE A 244 -31.79 0.94 -3.09
CA ILE A 244 -31.18 2.03 -2.33
C ILE A 244 -30.93 1.62 -0.87
N SER A 245 -31.86 0.92 -0.23
CA SER A 245 -31.66 0.41 1.12
C SER A 245 -30.49 -0.58 1.19
N LYS A 246 -30.41 -1.50 0.22
CA LYS A 246 -29.29 -2.44 0.09
C LYS A 246 -27.96 -1.73 -0.14
N LEU A 247 -27.97 -0.69 -0.97
CA LEU A 247 -26.77 0.14 -1.23
C LEU A 247 -26.27 0.82 0.04
N ASN A 248 -27.16 1.43 0.83
CA ASN A 248 -26.77 2.10 2.08
C ASN A 248 -26.22 1.09 3.11
N THR A 249 -26.78 -0.13 3.14
CA THR A 249 -26.24 -1.22 3.95
C THR A 249 -24.85 -1.62 3.49
N LEU A 250 -24.67 -1.79 2.17
CA LEU A 250 -23.36 -2.10 1.58
C LEU A 250 -22.30 -1.05 1.94
N VAL A 251 -22.60 0.25 1.77
CA VAL A 251 -21.68 1.34 2.11
C VAL A 251 -21.20 1.22 3.55
N LYS A 252 -22.16 1.07 4.48
CA LYS A 252 -21.82 0.92 5.90
C LYS A 252 -20.97 -0.33 6.18
N GLU A 253 -21.32 -1.48 5.60
CA GLU A 253 -20.62 -2.73 5.87
C GLU A 253 -19.23 -2.75 5.25
N VAL A 254 -19.03 -2.11 4.09
CA VAL A 254 -17.71 -1.95 3.45
C VAL A 254 -16.82 -1.06 4.32
N ASP A 255 -17.34 0.07 4.76
CA ASP A 255 -16.64 1.01 5.66
C ASP A 255 -16.22 0.31 6.97
N ASP A 256 -17.17 -0.31 7.68
CA ASP A 256 -16.93 -1.07 8.92
C ASP A 256 -15.87 -2.20 8.75
N LYS A 257 -15.76 -2.79 7.55
CA LYS A 257 -14.79 -3.86 7.26
C LYS A 257 -13.41 -3.29 6.92
N LEU A 258 -13.35 -2.23 6.12
CA LEU A 258 -12.09 -1.58 5.75
C LEU A 258 -11.42 -0.97 6.98
N ASP A 259 -12.17 -0.39 7.92
CA ASP A 259 -11.66 0.07 9.21
C ASP A 259 -10.94 -1.02 10.01
N LYS A 260 -11.29 -2.29 9.76
CA LYS A 260 -10.69 -3.47 10.40
C LYS A 260 -9.68 -4.20 9.51
N TYR A 261 -9.34 -3.63 8.36
CA TYR A 261 -8.52 -4.27 7.32
C TYR A 261 -9.07 -5.61 6.81
N ASP A 262 -10.38 -5.85 6.91
CA ASP A 262 -11.08 -7.01 6.33
C ASP A 262 -11.41 -6.75 4.84
N ILE A 263 -10.36 -6.59 4.05
CA ILE A 263 -10.40 -6.16 2.64
C ILE A 263 -11.19 -7.18 1.80
N THR A 264 -10.92 -8.46 2.00
CA THR A 264 -11.55 -9.52 1.18
C THR A 264 -13.04 -9.59 1.40
N SER A 265 -13.52 -9.52 2.64
CA SER A 265 -14.96 -9.53 2.90
C SER A 265 -15.64 -8.27 2.39
N ALA A 266 -14.98 -7.10 2.43
CA ALA A 266 -15.50 -5.87 1.85
C ALA A 266 -15.67 -6.00 0.33
N ALA A 267 -14.62 -6.46 -0.37
CA ALA A 267 -14.64 -6.65 -1.82
C ALA A 267 -15.70 -7.65 -2.28
N LEU A 268 -15.81 -8.81 -1.61
CA LEU A 268 -16.82 -9.83 -1.92
C LEU A 268 -18.28 -9.34 -1.73
N GLN A 269 -18.51 -8.42 -0.78
CA GLN A 269 -19.83 -7.80 -0.63
C GLN A 269 -20.18 -6.88 -1.81
N ILE A 270 -19.20 -6.14 -2.35
CA ILE A 270 -19.38 -5.33 -3.56
C ILE A 270 -19.74 -6.22 -4.77
N GLU A 271 -19.04 -7.36 -4.93
CA GLU A 271 -19.39 -8.34 -5.97
C GLU A 271 -20.82 -8.87 -5.83
N SER A 272 -21.18 -9.31 -4.63
CA SER A 272 -22.51 -9.85 -4.34
C SER A 272 -23.61 -8.82 -4.61
N PHE A 273 -23.41 -7.57 -4.21
CA PHE A 273 -24.36 -6.50 -4.51
C PHE A 273 -24.47 -6.22 -6.01
N THR A 274 -23.36 -6.27 -6.75
CA THR A 274 -23.33 -6.05 -8.20
C THR A 274 -24.12 -7.16 -8.93
N ASP A 275 -24.02 -8.40 -8.46
CA ASP A 275 -24.84 -9.49 -8.97
C ASP A 275 -26.34 -9.27 -8.70
N GLU A 276 -26.72 -8.88 -7.48
CA GLU A 276 -28.11 -8.53 -7.15
C GLU A 276 -28.61 -7.33 -7.97
N LEU A 277 -27.77 -6.31 -8.18
CA LEU A 277 -28.11 -5.17 -9.02
C LEU A 277 -28.45 -5.61 -10.46
N SER A 278 -27.62 -6.45 -11.06
CA SER A 278 -27.81 -6.94 -12.42
C SER A 278 -29.00 -7.90 -12.53
N ASN A 279 -29.01 -8.97 -11.72
CA ASN A 279 -29.91 -10.09 -11.86
C ASN A 279 -31.31 -9.87 -11.24
N TRP A 280 -31.39 -8.97 -10.23
CA TRP A 280 -32.66 -8.64 -9.59
C TRP A 280 -33.16 -7.27 -10.01
N TYR A 281 -32.42 -6.20 -9.69
CA TYR A 281 -32.92 -4.85 -9.93
C TYR A 281 -33.07 -4.56 -11.43
N VAL A 282 -32.01 -4.63 -12.21
CA VAL A 282 -32.03 -4.30 -13.65
C VAL A 282 -32.95 -5.25 -14.39
N ARG A 283 -32.78 -6.56 -14.19
CA ARG A 283 -33.56 -7.58 -14.93
C ARG A 283 -35.06 -7.44 -14.71
N ARG A 284 -35.51 -7.12 -13.48
CA ARG A 284 -36.95 -7.00 -13.17
C ARG A 284 -37.54 -5.66 -13.55
N ASN A 285 -36.69 -4.64 -13.75
CA ASN A 285 -37.15 -3.31 -14.11
C ASN A 285 -36.90 -2.93 -15.56
N ARG A 286 -36.49 -3.88 -16.42
CA ARG A 286 -36.20 -3.61 -17.85
C ARG A 286 -37.35 -2.92 -18.55
N GLU A 287 -38.59 -3.35 -18.34
CA GLU A 287 -39.79 -2.80 -18.95
C GLU A 287 -39.97 -1.30 -18.64
N ARG A 288 -39.56 -0.84 -17.46
CA ARG A 288 -39.60 0.59 -17.10
C ARG A 288 -38.68 1.42 -18.00
N PHE A 289 -37.50 0.90 -18.35
CA PHE A 289 -36.56 1.56 -19.26
C PHE A 289 -37.02 1.49 -20.73
N TRP A 290 -37.79 0.48 -21.11
CA TRP A 290 -38.25 0.31 -22.48
C TRP A 290 -39.53 1.09 -22.82
N SER A 291 -40.26 1.57 -21.81
CA SER A 291 -41.48 2.38 -22.05
C SER A 291 -41.14 3.65 -22.86
N GLN A 292 -42.07 4.03 -23.74
CA GLN A 292 -41.84 5.21 -24.61
C GLN A 292 -41.94 6.55 -23.85
N GLU A 293 -42.83 6.62 -22.87
CA GLU A 293 -43.08 7.83 -22.10
C GLU A 293 -42.11 7.96 -20.91
N LEU A 294 -41.62 9.18 -20.69
CA LEU A 294 -40.79 9.51 -19.53
C LEU A 294 -41.70 9.81 -18.33
N THR A 295 -42.29 8.76 -17.76
CA THR A 295 -43.12 8.83 -16.56
C THR A 295 -42.31 9.00 -15.30
N ASP A 296 -42.94 9.43 -14.20
CA ASP A 296 -42.28 9.49 -12.88
C ASP A 296 -41.68 8.15 -12.44
N ASP A 297 -42.33 7.05 -12.78
CA ASP A 297 -41.79 5.70 -12.49
C ASP A 297 -40.51 5.41 -13.28
N LYS A 298 -40.46 5.76 -14.58
CA LYS A 298 -39.27 5.65 -15.40
C LYS A 298 -38.15 6.59 -14.93
N ILE A 299 -38.47 7.84 -14.59
CA ILE A 299 -37.52 8.80 -14.00
C ILE A 299 -36.93 8.21 -12.71
N GLY A 300 -37.78 7.65 -11.84
CA GLY A 300 -37.34 6.98 -10.61
C GLY A 300 -36.35 5.85 -10.85
N ALA A 301 -36.56 5.02 -11.88
CA ALA A 301 -35.64 3.96 -12.27
C ALA A 301 -34.26 4.52 -12.71
N TYR A 302 -34.24 5.57 -13.55
CA TYR A 302 -33.01 6.20 -13.98
C TYR A 302 -32.22 6.84 -12.84
N VAL A 303 -32.90 7.64 -12.02
CA VAL A 303 -32.26 8.31 -10.88
C VAL A 303 -31.67 7.29 -9.89
N THR A 304 -32.43 6.22 -9.64
CA THR A 304 -31.97 5.14 -8.77
C THR A 304 -30.74 4.45 -9.33
N LEU A 305 -30.80 4.01 -10.60
CA LEU A 305 -29.66 3.29 -11.20
C LEU A 305 -28.42 4.17 -11.32
N TYR A 306 -28.57 5.46 -11.64
CA TYR A 306 -27.50 6.43 -11.65
C TYR A 306 -26.83 6.53 -10.27
N LYS A 307 -27.63 6.75 -9.21
CA LYS A 307 -27.12 6.85 -7.84
C LYS A 307 -26.36 5.56 -7.44
N VAL A 308 -26.91 4.41 -7.76
CA VAL A 308 -26.28 3.13 -7.45
C VAL A 308 -24.95 2.97 -8.17
N LEU A 309 -24.90 3.24 -9.47
CA LEU A 309 -23.66 3.14 -10.26
C LEU A 309 -22.57 4.09 -9.75
N VAL A 310 -22.90 5.37 -9.49
CA VAL A 310 -21.93 6.34 -8.97
C VAL A 310 -21.39 5.90 -7.62
N THR A 311 -22.26 5.41 -6.72
CA THR A 311 -21.82 4.95 -5.39
C THR A 311 -20.94 3.71 -5.50
N LEU A 312 -21.28 2.74 -6.37
CA LEU A 312 -20.43 1.56 -6.61
C LEU A 312 -19.07 1.93 -7.18
N CYS A 313 -19.02 2.90 -8.13
CA CYS A 313 -17.74 3.38 -8.65
C CYS A 313 -16.88 4.00 -7.55
N ASN A 314 -17.47 4.76 -6.63
CA ASN A 314 -16.73 5.32 -5.49
C ASN A 314 -16.21 4.22 -4.55
N LEU A 315 -17.03 3.20 -4.25
CA LEU A 315 -16.60 2.05 -3.43
C LEU A 315 -15.52 1.20 -4.10
N TYR A 316 -15.52 1.13 -5.43
CA TYR A 316 -14.52 0.38 -6.19
C TYR A 316 -13.16 1.09 -6.26
N HIS A 317 -13.14 2.41 -6.12
CA HIS A 317 -11.89 3.21 -6.09
C HIS A 317 -11.16 3.16 -4.74
N LEU A 318 -11.78 2.62 -3.70
CA LEU A 318 -11.14 2.39 -2.41
C LEU A 318 -10.23 1.18 -2.48
#